data_4bbfc10aa86d6fe98c313ec815a98617
#
_entry.id   4bbfc10aa86d6fe98c313ec815a98617
#
_cell.length_a   1.000
_cell.length_b   1.000
_cell.length_c   1.000
_cell.angle_alpha   90.00
_cell.angle_beta   90.00
_cell.angle_gamma   90.00
#
_symmetry.space_group_name_H-M   'P 1'
#
loop_
_entity.id
_entity.type
_entity.pdbx_description
1 polymer ?
#
loop_
_entity_poly.entity_id
_entity_poly.type
_entity_poly.pdbx_seq_one_letter_code
_entity_poly.pdbx_strand_id
1 'polypeptide(L)'
;MLSAETQFMQVVRQLTAHRSPRDVLTVLCRIAADRIDPGFALSPECYENSRKLKGDYSMKEAEMLETLIRLLPQVLQEKPRDFLGECVMALELGNTAMGQYFTPGSLASLKFELMKHDYACEIKKHGFIIVQEPAVGSGGLIIKIANGLADAGFNTSAELFVSCTDNDPLPLTWLSSNSLFWVLPPR
;
A
#
# COMPACT_ATOMS: atom_id res chain seq x y z
N MET A 1 3.68 -1.46 -26.44
CA MET A 1 3.08 -0.52 -25.46
C MET A 1 3.94 -0.57 -24.20
N LEU A 2 4.10 0.56 -23.49
CA LEU A 2 4.78 0.58 -22.20
C LEU A 2 3.93 -0.17 -21.15
N SER A 3 4.56 -0.85 -20.18
CA SER A 3 3.85 -1.47 -19.07
C SER A 3 3.08 -0.43 -18.25
N ALA A 4 2.03 -0.85 -17.53
CA ALA A 4 1.27 0.02 -16.64
C ALA A 4 2.18 0.66 -15.57
N GLU A 5 3.13 -0.11 -15.05
CA GLU A 5 4.15 0.38 -14.10
C GLU A 5 5.03 1.48 -14.69
N THR A 6 5.54 1.28 -15.92
CA THR A 6 6.36 2.30 -16.58
C THR A 6 5.58 3.60 -16.81
N GLN A 7 4.33 3.48 -17.24
CA GLN A 7 3.45 4.64 -17.42
C GLN A 7 3.18 5.35 -16.09
N PHE A 8 2.90 4.58 -15.04
CA PHE A 8 2.67 5.10 -13.69
C PHE A 8 3.87 5.92 -13.21
N MET A 9 5.08 5.35 -13.27
CA MET A 9 6.29 6.03 -12.83
C MET A 9 6.63 7.29 -13.66
N GLN A 10 6.30 7.30 -14.96
CA GLN A 10 6.46 8.50 -15.80
C GLN A 10 5.54 9.62 -15.33
N VAL A 11 4.26 9.33 -15.06
CA VAL A 11 3.29 10.33 -14.59
C VAL A 11 3.66 10.84 -13.20
N VAL A 12 4.07 9.95 -12.28
CA VAL A 12 4.53 10.35 -10.95
C VAL A 12 5.71 11.31 -11.05
N ARG A 13 6.73 10.98 -11.85
CA ARG A 13 7.91 11.85 -12.04
C ARG A 13 7.55 13.23 -12.61
N GLN A 14 6.57 13.30 -13.51
CA GLN A 14 6.08 14.58 -14.04
C GLN A 14 5.40 15.42 -12.96
N LEU A 15 4.56 14.82 -12.12
CA LEU A 15 3.92 15.52 -11.00
C LEU A 15 4.92 15.96 -9.95
N THR A 16 5.91 15.13 -9.65
CA THR A 16 6.91 15.40 -8.62
C THR A 16 8.01 16.36 -9.06
N ALA A 17 8.06 16.73 -10.33
CA ALA A 17 8.96 17.78 -10.81
C ALA A 17 8.70 19.17 -10.18
N HIS A 18 7.44 19.41 -9.73
CA HIS A 18 7.01 20.70 -9.17
C HIS A 18 6.29 20.54 -7.83
N ARG A 19 6.12 19.31 -7.32
CA ARG A 19 5.42 19.01 -6.08
C ARG A 19 6.23 18.04 -5.23
N SER A 20 6.00 18.11 -3.93
CA SER A 20 6.55 17.12 -3.01
C SER A 20 6.07 15.73 -3.41
N PRO A 21 6.97 14.77 -3.66
CA PRO A 21 6.59 13.41 -3.97
C PRO A 21 5.75 12.76 -2.86
N ARG A 22 6.03 13.10 -1.59
CA ARG A 22 5.25 12.65 -0.44
C ARG A 22 3.79 13.10 -0.54
N ASP A 23 3.55 14.38 -0.90
CA ASP A 23 2.20 14.93 -1.03
C ASP A 23 1.45 14.28 -2.19
N VAL A 24 2.13 14.10 -3.34
CA VAL A 24 1.56 13.43 -4.51
C VAL A 24 1.10 12.01 -4.16
N LEU A 25 1.95 11.21 -3.52
CA LEU A 25 1.62 9.85 -3.14
C LEU A 25 0.53 9.82 -2.06
N THR A 26 0.55 10.77 -1.12
CA THR A 26 -0.49 10.90 -0.09
C THR A 26 -1.86 11.15 -0.72
N VAL A 27 -1.95 12.14 -1.60
CA VAL A 27 -3.22 12.49 -2.27
C VAL A 27 -3.70 11.33 -3.13
N LEU A 28 -2.79 10.69 -3.87
CA LEU A 28 -3.10 9.51 -4.68
C LEU A 28 -3.71 8.38 -3.83
N CYS A 29 -3.03 8.00 -2.74
CA CYS A 29 -3.47 6.91 -1.88
C CYS A 29 -4.82 7.20 -1.22
N ARG A 30 -5.04 8.44 -0.82
CA ARG A 30 -6.33 8.84 -0.25
C ARG A 30 -7.46 8.78 -1.25
N ILE A 31 -7.26 9.29 -2.46
CA ILE A 31 -8.28 9.21 -3.51
C ILE A 31 -8.56 7.73 -3.86
N ALA A 32 -7.51 6.91 -3.90
CA ALA A 32 -7.66 5.48 -4.16
C ALA A 32 -8.46 4.79 -3.05
N ALA A 33 -8.13 5.04 -1.78
CA ALA A 33 -8.84 4.48 -0.63
C ALA A 33 -10.31 4.90 -0.60
N ASP A 34 -10.61 6.18 -0.80
CA ASP A 34 -11.99 6.71 -0.85
C ASP A 34 -12.85 6.08 -1.94
N ARG A 35 -12.23 5.67 -3.06
CA ARG A 35 -12.95 5.02 -4.18
C ARG A 35 -13.20 3.53 -3.95
N ILE A 36 -12.34 2.89 -3.19
CA ILE A 36 -12.41 1.44 -2.99
C ILE A 36 -13.37 1.13 -1.84
N ASP A 37 -13.31 1.85 -0.76
CA ASP A 37 -14.21 1.69 0.38
C ASP A 37 -14.53 3.03 1.05
N PRO A 38 -15.68 3.66 0.70
CA PRO A 38 -16.12 4.87 1.35
C PRO A 38 -16.38 4.70 2.87
N GLY A 39 -16.59 3.47 3.33
CA GLY A 39 -16.77 3.14 4.75
C GLY A 39 -15.45 3.03 5.52
N PHE A 40 -14.34 2.88 4.85
CA PHE A 40 -12.99 2.89 5.40
C PHE A 40 -12.46 4.32 5.59
N ALA A 41 -13.35 5.31 5.55
CA ALA A 41 -13.00 6.70 5.72
C ALA A 41 -12.19 6.86 7.02
N LEU A 42 -10.90 7.04 6.88
CA LEU A 42 -10.02 7.63 7.88
C LEU A 42 -10.79 8.82 8.49
N SER A 43 -10.53 9.17 9.72
CA SER A 43 -11.29 10.16 10.48
C SER A 43 -11.77 11.35 9.62
N PRO A 44 -12.88 12.02 9.96
CA PRO A 44 -13.39 13.20 9.22
C PRO A 44 -12.31 14.25 8.95
N GLU A 45 -11.36 14.40 9.86
CA GLU A 45 -10.22 15.31 9.74
C GLU A 45 -9.28 14.90 8.59
N CYS A 46 -9.05 13.60 8.44
CA CYS A 46 -8.25 13.06 7.35
C CYS A 46 -8.90 13.29 5.98
N TYR A 47 -10.22 13.15 5.88
CA TYR A 47 -10.99 13.43 4.66
C TYR A 47 -10.90 14.91 4.24
N GLU A 48 -11.12 15.83 5.18
CA GLU A 48 -11.02 17.28 4.92
C GLU A 48 -9.62 17.70 4.48
N ASN A 49 -8.58 17.14 5.08
CA ASN A 49 -7.19 17.41 4.69
C ASN A 49 -6.90 16.92 3.26
N SER A 50 -7.41 15.75 2.87
CA SER A 50 -7.26 15.23 1.50
C SER A 50 -7.98 16.08 0.47
N ARG A 51 -9.16 16.56 0.82
CA ARG A 51 -9.96 17.43 -0.03
C ARG A 51 -9.26 18.77 -0.24
N LYS A 52 -8.68 19.36 0.81
CA LYS A 52 -7.86 20.57 0.71
C LYS A 52 -6.64 20.36 -0.18
N LEU A 53 -5.88 19.28 0.04
CA LEU A 53 -4.71 18.95 -0.78
C LEU A 53 -5.08 18.77 -2.26
N LYS A 54 -6.24 18.17 -2.57
CA LYS A 54 -6.71 18.02 -3.96
C LYS A 54 -7.09 19.36 -4.58
N GLY A 55 -7.61 20.31 -3.80
CA GLY A 55 -7.97 21.66 -4.26
C GLY A 55 -6.80 22.50 -4.75
N ASP A 56 -5.57 22.16 -4.34
CA ASP A 56 -4.35 22.86 -4.74
C ASP A 56 -3.75 22.37 -6.08
N TYR A 57 -4.39 21.36 -6.72
CA TYR A 57 -3.95 20.82 -8.00
C TYR A 57 -4.64 21.53 -9.16
N SER A 58 -3.86 21.93 -10.16
CA SER A 58 -4.39 22.44 -11.44
C SER A 58 -5.19 21.35 -12.17
N MET A 59 -6.04 21.75 -13.12
CA MET A 59 -6.81 20.78 -13.91
C MET A 59 -5.92 19.72 -14.58
N LYS A 60 -4.77 20.12 -15.12
CA LYS A 60 -3.82 19.20 -15.76
C LYS A 60 -3.24 18.20 -14.76
N GLU A 61 -2.86 18.66 -13.58
CA GLU A 61 -2.35 17.78 -12.51
C GLU A 61 -3.43 16.85 -11.97
N ALA A 62 -4.68 17.32 -11.89
CA ALA A 62 -5.83 16.49 -11.50
C ALA A 62 -6.07 15.36 -12.52
N GLU A 63 -5.96 15.62 -13.82
CA GLU A 63 -6.02 14.61 -14.88
C GLU A 63 -4.88 13.58 -14.77
N MET A 64 -3.69 14.04 -14.37
CA MET A 64 -2.55 13.15 -14.11
C MET A 64 -2.81 12.25 -12.90
N LEU A 65 -3.37 12.79 -11.80
CA LEU A 65 -3.79 11.99 -10.64
C LEU A 65 -4.85 10.95 -11.02
N GLU A 66 -5.84 11.31 -11.83
CA GLU A 66 -6.85 10.38 -12.34
C GLU A 66 -6.22 9.28 -13.19
N THR A 67 -5.20 9.60 -13.96
CA THR A 67 -4.44 8.61 -14.74
C THR A 67 -3.71 7.63 -13.82
N LEU A 68 -3.06 8.11 -12.76
CA LEU A 68 -2.40 7.27 -11.76
C LEU A 68 -3.40 6.31 -11.08
N ILE A 69 -4.58 6.81 -10.72
CA ILE A 69 -5.63 6.01 -10.08
C ILE A 69 -6.12 4.89 -11.02
N ARG A 70 -6.23 5.14 -12.32
CA ARG A 70 -6.61 4.12 -13.30
C ARG A 70 -5.50 3.08 -13.53
N LEU A 71 -4.25 3.48 -13.43
CA LEU A 71 -3.09 2.60 -13.61
C LEU A 71 -2.81 1.75 -12.36
N LEU A 72 -3.08 2.27 -11.16
CA LEU A 72 -2.75 1.60 -9.90
C LEU A 72 -3.31 0.17 -9.81
N PRO A 73 -4.62 -0.10 -10.10
CA PRO A 73 -5.14 -1.46 -10.09
C PRO A 73 -4.43 -2.38 -11.09
N GLN A 74 -4.08 -1.88 -12.27
CA GLN A 74 -3.41 -2.66 -13.30
C GLN A 74 -2.02 -3.09 -12.84
N VAL A 75 -1.26 -2.17 -12.25
CA VAL A 75 0.08 -2.45 -11.69
C VAL A 75 0.00 -3.46 -10.55
N LEU A 76 -0.97 -3.30 -9.65
CA LEU A 76 -1.13 -4.18 -8.49
C LEU A 76 -1.65 -5.57 -8.87
N GLN A 77 -2.43 -5.71 -9.94
CA GLN A 77 -2.91 -7.01 -10.43
C GLN A 77 -1.83 -7.80 -11.17
N GLU A 78 -0.90 -7.12 -11.86
CA GLU A 78 0.18 -7.80 -12.59
C GLU A 78 1.10 -8.58 -11.63
N LYS A 79 1.41 -8.00 -10.49
CA LYS A 79 2.30 -8.62 -9.51
C LYS A 79 2.00 -8.13 -8.09
N PRO A 80 1.56 -9.03 -7.23
CA PRO A 80 1.31 -8.73 -5.83
C PRO A 80 2.58 -8.36 -5.05
N ARG A 81 2.73 -7.07 -4.73
CA ARG A 81 3.92 -6.53 -4.05
C ARG A 81 3.63 -5.17 -3.42
N ASP A 82 4.54 -4.72 -2.61
CA ASP A 82 4.54 -3.36 -2.05
C ASP A 82 5.00 -2.34 -3.10
N PHE A 83 4.14 -2.11 -4.11
CA PHE A 83 4.45 -1.20 -5.20
C PHE A 83 4.60 0.26 -4.74
N LEU A 84 3.79 0.69 -3.78
CA LEU A 84 3.87 2.08 -3.28
C LEU A 84 5.15 2.30 -2.47
N GLY A 85 5.59 1.33 -1.67
CA GLY A 85 6.89 1.39 -1.00
C GLY A 85 8.04 1.41 -2.01
N GLU A 86 7.96 0.62 -3.08
CA GLU A 86 8.93 0.66 -4.18
C GLU A 86 8.97 2.04 -4.87
N CYS A 87 7.81 2.69 -5.08
CA CYS A 87 7.74 4.06 -5.61
C CYS A 87 8.44 5.07 -4.70
N VAL A 88 8.21 4.97 -3.39
CA VAL A 88 8.86 5.84 -2.40
C VAL A 88 10.38 5.69 -2.47
N MET A 89 10.86 4.46 -2.48
CA MET A 89 12.31 4.20 -2.58
C MET A 89 12.88 4.71 -3.91
N ALA A 90 12.18 4.48 -5.02
CA ALA A 90 12.62 4.93 -6.36
C ALA A 90 12.64 6.46 -6.52
N LEU A 91 11.87 7.17 -5.71
CA LEU A 91 11.83 8.63 -5.68
C LEU A 91 12.76 9.22 -4.59
N GLU A 92 13.56 8.37 -3.94
CA GLU A 92 14.47 8.75 -2.84
C GLU A 92 13.78 9.48 -1.69
N LEU A 93 12.53 9.11 -1.41
CA LEU A 93 11.68 9.78 -0.42
C LEU A 93 11.89 9.30 1.01
N GLY A 94 12.80 8.39 1.24
CA GLY A 94 13.15 7.97 2.59
C GLY A 94 13.57 9.18 3.42
N ASN A 95 12.75 9.57 4.38
CA ASN A 95 13.10 10.64 5.30
C ASN A 95 14.12 10.11 6.30
N THR A 96 15.39 10.16 5.93
CA THR A 96 16.51 9.72 6.77
C THR A 96 16.57 10.49 8.09
N ALA A 97 16.04 11.72 8.14
CA ALA A 97 15.97 12.53 9.36
C ALA A 97 14.95 12.00 10.38
N MET A 98 13.91 11.27 9.93
CA MET A 98 12.91 10.63 10.79
C MET A 98 13.16 9.13 11.00
N GLY A 99 14.27 8.58 10.50
CA GLY A 99 14.57 7.15 10.61
C GLY A 99 13.58 6.25 9.88
N GLN A 100 12.87 6.77 8.88
CA GLN A 100 11.93 5.98 8.08
C GLN A 100 12.71 5.14 7.06
N TYR A 101 12.84 3.87 7.38
CA TYR A 101 13.42 2.88 6.48
C TYR A 101 12.32 1.89 6.09
N PHE A 102 12.03 1.80 4.80
CA PHE A 102 11.14 0.75 4.29
C PHE A 102 11.85 -0.60 4.34
N THR A 103 11.15 -1.61 4.82
CA THR A 103 11.70 -2.97 4.91
C THR A 103 11.94 -3.50 3.49
N PRO A 104 13.19 -3.81 3.10
CA PRO A 104 13.46 -4.42 1.80
C PRO A 104 12.65 -5.70 1.61
N GLY A 105 12.14 -5.93 0.39
CA GLY A 105 11.32 -7.10 0.09
C GLY A 105 12.01 -8.44 0.39
N SER A 106 13.36 -8.49 0.29
CA SER A 106 14.16 -9.65 0.68
C SER A 106 14.08 -9.94 2.18
N LEU A 107 14.11 -8.90 3.02
CA LEU A 107 13.99 -9.04 4.47
C LEU A 107 12.57 -9.45 4.89
N ALA A 108 11.55 -8.86 4.26
CA ALA A 108 10.16 -9.28 4.47
C ALA A 108 9.96 -10.76 4.08
N SER A 109 10.58 -11.20 2.98
CA SER A 109 10.57 -12.60 2.54
C SER A 109 11.24 -13.51 3.56
N LEU A 110 12.42 -13.15 4.05
CA LEU A 110 13.12 -13.93 5.07
C LEU A 110 12.29 -14.06 6.35
N LYS A 111 11.71 -12.96 6.84
CA LYS A 111 10.85 -12.96 8.03
C LYS A 111 9.64 -13.90 7.85
N PHE A 112 8.98 -13.85 6.69
CA PHE A 112 7.89 -14.78 6.38
C PHE A 112 8.36 -16.23 6.37
N GLU A 113 9.46 -16.56 5.68
CA GLU A 113 9.98 -17.94 5.62
C GLU A 113 10.31 -18.54 6.99
N LEU A 114 10.81 -17.71 7.92
CA LEU A 114 11.09 -18.14 9.29
C LEU A 114 9.81 -18.43 10.08
N MET A 115 8.71 -17.71 9.81
CA MET A 115 7.47 -17.79 10.59
C MET A 115 6.35 -18.59 9.92
N LYS A 116 6.50 -18.96 8.65
CA LYS A 116 5.40 -19.59 7.88
C LYS A 116 4.88 -20.89 8.49
N HIS A 117 5.76 -21.67 9.11
CA HIS A 117 5.35 -22.92 9.78
C HIS A 117 4.44 -22.63 10.97
N ASP A 118 4.79 -21.66 11.79
CA ASP A 118 4.02 -21.29 12.98
C ASP A 118 2.67 -20.71 12.58
N TYR A 119 2.63 -19.83 11.56
CA TYR A 119 1.40 -19.30 11.00
C TYR A 119 0.47 -20.40 10.50
N ALA A 120 1.01 -21.36 9.75
CA ALA A 120 0.23 -22.51 9.26
C ALA A 120 -0.31 -23.39 10.38
N CYS A 121 0.46 -23.61 11.43
CA CYS A 121 0.03 -24.37 12.61
C CYS A 121 -1.08 -23.64 13.37
N GLU A 122 -0.93 -22.34 13.59
CA GLU A 122 -1.95 -21.53 14.28
C GLU A 122 -3.27 -21.47 13.49
N ILE A 123 -3.22 -21.26 12.17
CA ILE A 123 -4.42 -21.28 11.33
C ILE A 123 -5.12 -22.64 11.41
N LYS A 124 -4.38 -23.74 11.28
CA LYS A 124 -4.96 -25.10 11.36
C LYS A 124 -5.59 -25.39 12.71
N LYS A 125 -5.04 -24.84 13.79
CA LYS A 125 -5.49 -25.07 15.17
C LYS A 125 -6.69 -24.20 15.54
N HIS A 126 -6.69 -22.93 15.13
CA HIS A 126 -7.62 -21.90 15.58
C HIS A 126 -8.58 -21.41 14.48
N GLY A 127 -8.35 -21.77 13.23
CA GLY A 127 -9.11 -21.31 12.05
C GLY A 127 -8.64 -19.95 11.52
N PHE A 128 -7.76 -19.24 12.23
CA PHE A 128 -7.22 -17.94 11.82
C PHE A 128 -5.97 -17.58 12.61
N ILE A 129 -5.26 -16.54 12.12
CA ILE A 129 -4.18 -15.86 12.86
C ILE A 129 -4.45 -14.36 12.95
N ILE A 130 -3.87 -13.74 13.97
CA ILE A 130 -3.82 -12.27 14.12
C ILE A 130 -2.35 -11.85 14.07
N VAL A 131 -2.01 -11.03 13.08
CA VAL A 131 -0.67 -10.45 12.94
C VAL A 131 -0.71 -9.01 13.41
N GLN A 132 0.18 -8.66 14.35
CA GLN A 132 0.33 -7.28 14.81
C GLN A 132 1.61 -6.69 14.21
N GLU A 133 1.50 -5.53 13.56
CA GLU A 133 2.65 -4.79 13.02
C GLU A 133 2.63 -3.37 13.58
N PRO A 134 3.52 -3.06 14.54
CA PRO A 134 3.54 -1.77 15.22
C PRO A 134 4.23 -0.64 14.43
N ALA A 135 4.86 -0.96 13.31
CA ALA A 135 5.55 0.01 12.44
C ALA A 135 5.36 -0.41 10.98
N VAL A 136 4.10 -0.36 10.52
CA VAL A 136 3.67 -1.01 9.29
C VAL A 136 4.31 -0.43 8.02
N GLY A 137 4.71 0.84 8.02
CA GLY A 137 5.25 1.51 6.84
C GLY A 137 4.28 1.40 5.66
N SER A 138 4.79 1.09 4.48
CA SER A 138 3.98 0.85 3.27
C SER A 138 3.20 -0.48 3.28
N GLY A 139 3.38 -1.31 4.31
CA GLY A 139 2.72 -2.60 4.42
C GLY A 139 3.46 -3.77 3.78
N GLY A 140 4.69 -3.58 3.34
CA GLY A 140 5.46 -4.58 2.60
C GLY A 140 5.56 -5.93 3.30
N LEU A 141 5.73 -5.95 4.64
CA LEU A 141 5.73 -7.19 5.42
C LEU A 141 4.36 -7.88 5.42
N ILE A 142 3.29 -7.12 5.64
CA ILE A 142 1.92 -7.68 5.68
C ILE A 142 1.52 -8.24 4.32
N ILE A 143 1.83 -7.50 3.25
CA ILE A 143 1.60 -7.96 1.88
C ILE A 143 2.37 -9.27 1.63
N LYS A 144 3.60 -9.38 2.12
CA LYS A 144 4.39 -10.62 1.96
C LYS A 144 3.82 -11.79 2.73
N ILE A 145 3.33 -11.57 3.96
CA ILE A 145 2.67 -12.60 4.76
C ILE A 145 1.39 -13.07 4.06
N ALA A 146 0.55 -12.13 3.61
CA ALA A 146 -0.70 -12.46 2.92
C ALA A 146 -0.44 -13.30 1.66
N ASN A 147 0.53 -12.88 0.82
CA ASN A 147 0.91 -13.62 -0.38
C ASN A 147 1.43 -15.01 -0.06
N GLY A 148 2.35 -15.11 0.91
CA GLY A 148 2.94 -16.39 1.26
C GLY A 148 1.94 -17.38 1.86
N LEU A 149 0.95 -16.89 2.60
CA LEU A 149 -0.16 -17.73 3.10
C LEU A 149 -1.09 -18.14 1.96
N ALA A 150 -1.43 -17.23 1.04
CA ALA A 150 -2.22 -17.56 -0.15
C ALA A 150 -1.53 -18.60 -1.03
N ASP A 151 -0.22 -18.46 -1.26
CA ASP A 151 0.60 -19.43 -2.00
C ASP A 151 0.65 -20.81 -1.30
N ALA A 152 0.54 -20.82 0.04
CA ALA A 152 0.42 -22.05 0.83
C ALA A 152 -1.00 -22.63 0.89
N GLY A 153 -1.97 -22.03 0.20
CA GLY A 153 -3.35 -22.51 0.06
C GLY A 153 -4.31 -22.04 1.15
N PHE A 154 -3.93 -21.07 1.98
CA PHE A 154 -4.82 -20.48 2.98
C PHE A 154 -5.71 -19.39 2.39
N ASN A 155 -6.93 -19.26 2.92
CA ASN A 155 -7.86 -18.18 2.56
C ASN A 155 -7.59 -16.94 3.40
N THR A 156 -6.68 -16.08 2.94
CA THR A 156 -6.25 -14.89 3.69
C THR A 156 -7.38 -13.91 4.01
N SER A 157 -8.46 -13.89 3.23
CA SER A 157 -9.64 -13.06 3.51
C SER A 157 -10.45 -13.52 4.74
N ALA A 158 -10.32 -14.78 5.15
CA ALA A 158 -11.03 -15.35 6.28
C ALA A 158 -10.11 -15.77 7.43
N GLU A 159 -8.85 -16.06 7.13
CA GLU A 159 -7.91 -16.70 8.05
C GLU A 159 -6.78 -15.78 8.52
N LEU A 160 -6.61 -14.57 7.91
CA LEU A 160 -5.61 -13.58 8.30
C LEU A 160 -6.26 -12.29 8.78
N PHE A 161 -6.10 -11.97 10.05
CA PHE A 161 -6.48 -10.68 10.61
C PHE A 161 -5.21 -9.88 10.92
N VAL A 162 -5.24 -8.58 10.61
CA VAL A 162 -4.07 -7.72 10.77
C VAL A 162 -4.41 -6.51 11.62
N SER A 163 -3.57 -6.24 12.61
CA SER A 163 -3.62 -5.03 13.42
C SER A 163 -2.35 -4.21 13.14
N CYS A 164 -2.51 -3.10 12.44
CA CYS A 164 -1.40 -2.24 12.04
C CYS A 164 -1.43 -0.92 12.77
N THR A 165 -0.26 -0.48 13.24
CA THR A 165 -0.05 0.89 13.74
C THR A 165 1.19 1.49 13.08
N ASP A 166 1.25 2.81 13.05
CA ASP A 166 2.44 3.56 12.65
C ASP A 166 2.43 4.93 13.33
N ASN A 167 3.62 5.49 13.58
CA ASN A 167 3.75 6.84 14.13
C ASN A 167 3.42 7.93 13.10
N ASP A 168 3.52 7.60 11.81
CA ASP A 168 3.13 8.45 10.70
C ASP A 168 1.77 7.97 10.14
N PRO A 169 0.76 8.84 10.01
CA PRO A 169 -0.54 8.44 9.47
C PRO A 169 -0.50 8.08 7.96
N LEU A 170 0.53 8.49 7.23
CA LEU A 170 0.65 8.23 5.78
C LEU A 170 0.82 6.75 5.43
N PRO A 171 1.69 5.98 6.12
CA PRO A 171 1.84 4.56 5.87
C PRO A 171 0.53 3.79 5.94
N LEU A 172 -0.33 4.11 6.88
CA LEU A 172 -1.64 3.44 7.01
C LEU A 172 -2.54 3.68 5.79
N THR A 173 -2.49 4.88 5.21
CA THR A 173 -3.20 5.19 3.96
C THR A 173 -2.62 4.42 2.77
N TRP A 174 -1.30 4.28 2.72
CA TRP A 174 -0.61 3.52 1.68
C TRP A 174 -0.90 2.02 1.79
N LEU A 175 -0.91 1.49 3.02
CA LEU A 175 -1.29 0.10 3.26
C LEU A 175 -2.71 -0.18 2.80
N SER A 176 -3.68 0.69 3.14
CA SER A 176 -5.07 0.54 2.67
C SER A 176 -5.12 0.49 1.16
N SER A 177 -4.42 1.39 0.47
CA SER A 177 -4.38 1.44 -1.00
C SER A 177 -3.67 0.22 -1.60
N ASN A 178 -2.61 -0.28 -0.98
CA ASN A 178 -1.90 -1.49 -1.42
C ASN A 178 -2.69 -2.77 -1.12
N SER A 179 -3.32 -2.89 0.04
CA SER A 179 -3.94 -4.12 0.52
C SER A 179 -5.39 -4.32 0.06
N LEU A 180 -6.13 -3.24 -0.22
CA LEU A 180 -7.52 -3.33 -0.68
C LEU A 180 -7.67 -4.06 -2.01
N PHE A 181 -6.64 -4.05 -2.86
CA PHE A 181 -6.62 -4.85 -4.10
C PHE A 181 -6.34 -6.34 -3.87
N TRP A 182 -6.00 -6.74 -2.63
CA TRP A 182 -5.64 -8.12 -2.27
C TRP A 182 -6.70 -8.85 -1.46
N VAL A 183 -7.60 -8.11 -0.80
CA VAL A 183 -8.71 -8.68 -0.02
C VAL A 183 -9.88 -9.10 -0.93
N LEU A 184 -9.79 -8.86 -2.24
CA LEU A 184 -10.78 -9.40 -3.17
C LEU A 184 -10.60 -10.92 -3.25
N PRO A 185 -11.68 -11.70 -3.06
CA PRO A 185 -11.62 -13.17 -3.10
C PRO A 185 -11.07 -13.61 -4.47
N PRO A 186 -10.34 -14.73 -4.52
CA PRO A 186 -9.95 -15.33 -5.79
C PRO A 186 -11.20 -15.57 -6.62
N ARG A 187 -11.18 -15.12 -7.87
CA ARG A 187 -12.24 -15.37 -8.85
C ARG A 187 -12.27 -16.82 -9.25
#